data_de76f9d7c80fa32a693ed014e429f5dd
#
_entry.id   de76f9d7c80fa32a693ed014e429f5dd
#
_cell.length_a   1.000
_cell.length_b   1.000
_cell.length_c   1.000
_cell.angle_alpha   90.00
_cell.angle_beta   90.00
_cell.angle_gamma   90.00
#
_symmetry.space_group_name_H-M   'P 1'
#
loop_
_entity.id
_entity.type
_entity.pdbx_description
1 polymer ?
#
loop_
_entity_poly.entity_id
_entity_poly.type
_entity_poly.pdbx_seq_one_letter_code
_entity_poly.pdbx_strand_id
1 'polypeptide(L)'
;RVPDAGYKIIGLPVAGFDRKRLWKNFAVIIKLLRSQWKARRILKEFSPQVAVGVGGYASGPTLKVAGMMGVPTLIQEQNSYAGVTNKLLAQKACKICVAYDGMEKFFPADKIIMTGNPVRQNLLANKQSREEAVTSFGFNPEKKTILILGGSLGARTINQTLIAALDTIKANGDIQFIWQTGKIYIQ
;
A
#
# COMPACT_ATOMS: atom_id res chain seq x y z
N ARG A 1 -7.54 -11.80 1.16
CA ARG A 1 -8.10 -10.45 1.49
C ARG A 1 -8.94 -9.86 0.35
N VAL A 2 -8.45 -9.86 -0.92
CA VAL A 2 -9.26 -9.34 -2.04
C VAL A 2 -10.43 -10.26 -2.36
N PRO A 3 -10.23 -11.60 -2.49
CA PRO A 3 -11.34 -12.54 -2.63
C PRO A 3 -12.29 -12.53 -1.43
N ASP A 4 -11.75 -12.42 -0.21
CA ASP A 4 -12.55 -12.37 1.03
C ASP A 4 -13.49 -11.15 1.08
N ALA A 5 -13.13 -10.09 0.35
CA ALA A 5 -13.96 -8.91 0.15
C ALA A 5 -14.95 -9.03 -1.03
N GLY A 6 -15.07 -10.21 -1.64
CA GLY A 6 -16.00 -10.50 -2.74
C GLY A 6 -15.49 -10.09 -4.14
N TYR A 7 -14.23 -9.71 -4.29
CA TYR A 7 -13.68 -9.26 -5.57
C TYR A 7 -12.83 -10.34 -6.24
N LYS A 8 -12.99 -10.49 -7.56
CA LYS A 8 -12.13 -11.36 -8.38
C LYS A 8 -10.73 -10.75 -8.47
N ILE A 9 -9.70 -11.59 -8.30
CA ILE A 9 -8.30 -11.20 -8.47
C ILE A 9 -7.66 -12.00 -9.60
N ILE A 10 -6.90 -11.30 -10.45
CA ILE A 10 -6.14 -11.94 -11.53
C ILE A 10 -4.68 -11.49 -11.40
N GLY A 11 -3.78 -12.45 -11.18
CA GLY A 11 -2.34 -12.17 -11.08
C GLY A 11 -1.71 -11.91 -12.44
N LEU A 12 -0.75 -10.97 -12.49
CA LEU A 12 0.11 -10.74 -13.66
C LEU A 12 1.53 -11.22 -13.37
N PRO A 13 2.25 -11.80 -14.35
CA PRO A 13 3.64 -12.22 -14.20
C PRO A 13 4.58 -11.00 -14.22
N VAL A 14 4.67 -10.27 -13.11
CA VAL A 14 5.50 -9.07 -12.97
C VAL A 14 6.69 -9.34 -12.06
N ALA A 15 7.78 -8.60 -12.28
CA ALA A 15 8.95 -8.61 -11.41
C ALA A 15 9.58 -7.21 -11.37
N GLY A 16 10.26 -6.89 -10.27
CA GLY A 16 11.04 -5.66 -10.16
C GLY A 16 12.33 -5.74 -10.98
N PHE A 17 12.83 -4.57 -11.40
CA PHE A 17 14.15 -4.46 -12.02
C PHE A 17 15.25 -4.60 -10.97
N ASP A 18 16.23 -5.46 -11.25
CA ASP A 18 17.46 -5.55 -10.46
C ASP A 18 18.42 -4.43 -10.88
N ARG A 19 18.63 -3.46 -10.00
CA ARG A 19 19.52 -2.31 -10.25
C ARG A 19 21.01 -2.67 -10.21
N LYS A 20 21.37 -3.79 -9.58
CA LYS A 20 22.74 -4.23 -9.42
C LYS A 20 23.20 -5.18 -10.52
N ARG A 21 22.27 -5.94 -11.13
CA ARG A 21 22.57 -6.99 -12.10
C ARG A 21 21.73 -6.82 -13.35
N LEU A 22 22.14 -5.90 -14.23
CA LEU A 22 21.37 -5.50 -15.42
C LEU A 22 21.06 -6.67 -16.35
N TRP A 23 21.95 -7.67 -16.48
CA TRP A 23 21.74 -8.87 -17.31
C TRP A 23 20.56 -9.76 -16.83
N LYS A 24 20.22 -9.72 -15.53
CA LYS A 24 19.03 -10.43 -15.03
C LYS A 24 17.71 -9.79 -15.47
N ASN A 25 17.76 -8.56 -15.96
CA ASN A 25 16.56 -7.84 -16.39
C ASN A 25 16.00 -8.35 -17.72
N PHE A 26 16.73 -9.17 -18.48
CA PHE A 26 16.19 -9.80 -19.70
C PHE A 26 14.91 -10.60 -19.40
N ALA A 27 14.94 -11.43 -18.35
CA ALA A 27 13.76 -12.17 -17.90
C ALA A 27 12.62 -11.22 -17.42
N VAL A 28 12.97 -10.06 -16.86
CA VAL A 28 11.98 -9.05 -16.44
C VAL A 28 11.29 -8.42 -17.65
N ILE A 29 12.02 -8.17 -18.73
CA ILE A 29 11.46 -7.65 -19.99
C ILE A 29 10.47 -8.66 -20.58
N ILE A 30 10.83 -9.94 -20.65
CA ILE A 30 9.92 -10.99 -21.13
C ILE A 30 8.65 -11.05 -20.25
N LYS A 31 8.81 -11.01 -18.93
CA LYS A 31 7.67 -10.97 -18.00
C LYS A 31 6.81 -9.74 -18.24
N LEU A 32 7.40 -8.58 -18.49
CA LEU A 32 6.68 -7.35 -18.78
C LEU A 32 5.83 -7.46 -20.07
N LEU A 33 6.40 -7.99 -21.14
CA LEU A 33 5.68 -8.23 -22.40
C LEU A 33 4.52 -9.21 -22.21
N ARG A 34 4.77 -10.33 -21.53
CA ARG A 34 3.72 -11.32 -21.18
C ARG A 34 2.63 -10.69 -20.31
N SER A 35 3.00 -9.82 -19.37
CA SER A 35 2.04 -9.10 -18.53
C SER A 35 1.18 -8.14 -19.33
N GLN A 36 1.77 -7.40 -20.28
CA GLN A 36 1.02 -6.50 -21.17
C GLN A 36 0.03 -7.29 -22.05
N TRP A 37 0.48 -8.40 -22.63
CA TRP A 37 -0.42 -9.26 -23.43
C TRP A 37 -1.58 -9.81 -22.58
N LYS A 38 -1.28 -10.32 -21.38
CA LYS A 38 -2.30 -10.81 -20.45
C LYS A 38 -3.25 -9.68 -20.01
N ALA A 39 -2.70 -8.50 -19.67
CA ALA A 39 -3.50 -7.33 -19.32
C ALA A 39 -4.44 -6.93 -20.46
N ARG A 40 -3.96 -6.93 -21.71
CA ARG A 40 -4.79 -6.63 -22.90
C ARG A 40 -5.97 -7.60 -23.02
N ARG A 41 -5.74 -8.91 -22.82
CA ARG A 41 -6.79 -9.92 -22.87
C ARG A 41 -7.82 -9.69 -21.77
N ILE A 42 -7.38 -9.44 -20.54
CA ILE A 42 -8.26 -9.17 -19.39
C ILE A 42 -9.09 -7.91 -19.64
N LEU A 43 -8.45 -6.81 -20.07
CA LEU A 43 -9.14 -5.54 -20.34
C LEU A 43 -10.16 -5.68 -21.48
N LYS A 44 -9.85 -6.46 -22.53
CA LYS A 44 -10.78 -6.73 -23.62
C LYS A 44 -12.00 -7.54 -23.16
N GLU A 45 -11.78 -8.53 -22.31
CA GLU A 45 -12.86 -9.38 -21.76
C GLU A 45 -13.71 -8.62 -20.75
N PHE A 46 -13.07 -7.84 -19.86
CA PHE A 46 -13.76 -7.11 -18.79
C PHE A 46 -14.41 -5.81 -19.27
N SER A 47 -13.89 -5.20 -20.35
CA SER A 47 -14.39 -3.95 -20.95
C SER A 47 -14.61 -2.81 -19.94
N PRO A 48 -13.58 -2.42 -19.14
CA PRO A 48 -13.75 -1.41 -18.11
C PRO A 48 -13.94 0.00 -18.72
N GLN A 49 -14.73 0.84 -18.06
CA GLN A 49 -14.88 2.26 -18.38
C GLN A 49 -13.73 3.10 -17.85
N VAL A 50 -13.02 2.62 -16.82
CA VAL A 50 -11.86 3.28 -16.20
C VAL A 50 -10.91 2.24 -15.63
N ALA A 51 -9.61 2.51 -15.66
CA ALA A 51 -8.60 1.70 -15.01
C ALA A 51 -7.87 2.52 -13.93
N VAL A 52 -7.88 2.01 -12.70
CA VAL A 52 -7.25 2.68 -11.54
C VAL A 52 -5.98 1.95 -11.14
N GLY A 53 -4.86 2.67 -11.06
CA GLY A 53 -3.58 2.15 -10.60
C GLY A 53 -3.21 2.71 -9.23
N VAL A 54 -3.00 1.81 -8.28
CA VAL A 54 -2.61 2.16 -6.91
C VAL A 54 -1.13 1.89 -6.64
N GLY A 55 -0.31 1.91 -7.68
CA GLY A 55 1.12 1.61 -7.60
C GLY A 55 1.45 0.12 -7.70
N GLY A 56 2.71 -0.21 -7.43
CA GLY A 56 3.23 -1.57 -7.57
C GLY A 56 3.52 -1.98 -9.01
N TYR A 57 4.16 -3.15 -9.16
CA TYR A 57 4.61 -3.62 -10.48
C TYR A 57 3.48 -3.99 -11.44
N ALA A 58 2.32 -4.43 -10.93
CA ALA A 58 1.18 -4.83 -11.75
C ALA A 58 0.44 -3.64 -12.36
N SER A 59 0.45 -2.47 -11.70
CA SER A 59 -0.16 -1.24 -12.25
C SER A 59 0.49 -0.81 -13.56
N GLY A 60 1.81 -0.98 -13.70
CA GLY A 60 2.57 -0.59 -14.88
C GLY A 60 2.00 -1.14 -16.19
N PRO A 61 2.05 -2.46 -16.41
CA PRO A 61 1.51 -3.06 -17.63
C PRO A 61 0.00 -2.87 -17.79
N THR A 62 -0.76 -2.89 -16.70
CA THR A 62 -2.21 -2.73 -16.75
C THR A 62 -2.63 -1.35 -17.25
N LEU A 63 -2.15 -0.28 -16.62
CA LEU A 63 -2.51 1.08 -17.02
C LEU A 63 -1.91 1.48 -18.38
N LYS A 64 -0.69 1.02 -18.68
CA LYS A 64 -0.10 1.25 -20.00
C LYS A 64 -1.00 0.69 -21.10
N VAL A 65 -1.45 -0.56 -20.96
CA VAL A 65 -2.31 -1.21 -21.95
C VAL A 65 -3.70 -0.61 -21.96
N ALA A 66 -4.28 -0.26 -20.80
CA ALA A 66 -5.56 0.43 -20.72
C ALA A 66 -5.53 1.74 -21.53
N GLY A 67 -4.52 2.58 -21.30
CA GLY A 67 -4.34 3.81 -22.07
C GLY A 67 -4.14 3.60 -23.58
N MET A 68 -3.43 2.53 -23.99
CA MET A 68 -3.28 2.16 -25.41
C MET A 68 -4.60 1.68 -26.03
N MET A 69 -5.53 1.17 -25.23
CA MET A 69 -6.86 0.73 -25.67
C MET A 69 -7.91 1.85 -25.58
N GLY A 70 -7.51 3.07 -25.22
CA GLY A 70 -8.44 4.20 -25.07
C GLY A 70 -9.24 4.19 -23.76
N VAL A 71 -8.92 3.29 -22.82
CA VAL A 71 -9.56 3.28 -21.51
C VAL A 71 -8.95 4.38 -20.63
N PRO A 72 -9.74 5.31 -20.10
CA PRO A 72 -9.28 6.33 -19.17
C PRO A 72 -8.54 5.74 -17.98
N THR A 73 -7.42 6.34 -17.60
CA THR A 73 -6.61 5.84 -16.48
C THR A 73 -6.51 6.87 -15.36
N LEU A 74 -6.60 6.39 -14.13
CA LEU A 74 -6.40 7.17 -12.92
C LEU A 74 -5.26 6.54 -12.10
N ILE A 75 -4.38 7.37 -11.56
CA ILE A 75 -3.31 6.95 -10.65
C ILE A 75 -3.65 7.44 -9.24
N GLN A 76 -3.42 6.60 -8.24
CA GLN A 76 -3.42 7.01 -6.84
C GLN A 76 -2.03 6.79 -6.26
N GLU A 77 -1.42 7.85 -5.71
CA GLU A 77 -0.11 7.82 -5.06
C GLU A 77 -0.27 8.07 -3.55
N GLN A 78 0.14 7.07 -2.76
CA GLN A 78 -0.02 7.06 -1.32
C GLN A 78 1.14 7.70 -0.56
N ASN A 79 2.27 7.93 -1.23
CA ASN A 79 3.52 8.35 -0.59
C ASN A 79 3.87 9.78 -0.96
N SER A 80 4.61 10.44 -0.09
CA SER A 80 5.20 11.78 -0.36
C SER A 80 6.34 11.75 -1.39
N TYR A 81 6.79 10.56 -1.77
CA TYR A 81 7.75 10.34 -2.86
C TYR A 81 7.16 9.35 -3.87
N ALA A 82 6.94 9.83 -5.08
CA ALA A 82 6.24 9.05 -6.10
C ALA A 82 7.02 7.80 -6.54
N GLY A 83 6.30 6.69 -6.62
CA GLY A 83 6.81 5.45 -7.16
C GLY A 83 7.19 5.55 -8.64
N VAL A 84 8.23 4.81 -9.04
CA VAL A 84 8.74 4.84 -10.45
C VAL A 84 7.63 4.52 -11.45
N THR A 85 6.80 3.53 -11.18
CA THR A 85 5.68 3.15 -12.04
C THR A 85 4.71 4.30 -12.25
N ASN A 86 4.32 4.98 -11.17
CA ASN A 86 3.39 6.11 -11.22
C ASN A 86 4.00 7.29 -12.01
N LYS A 87 5.29 7.59 -11.81
CA LYS A 87 6.00 8.62 -12.59
C LYS A 87 6.00 8.33 -14.10
N LEU A 88 6.25 7.08 -14.48
CA LEU A 88 6.27 6.68 -15.90
C LEU A 88 4.89 6.74 -16.57
N LEU A 89 3.82 6.55 -15.81
CA LEU A 89 2.44 6.55 -16.31
C LEU A 89 1.77 7.92 -16.26
N ALA A 90 2.31 8.85 -15.46
CA ALA A 90 1.71 10.14 -15.14
C ALA A 90 1.30 10.97 -16.37
N GLN A 91 2.17 11.01 -17.38
CA GLN A 91 1.92 11.80 -18.61
C GLN A 91 0.67 11.33 -19.38
N LYS A 92 0.35 10.04 -19.30
CA LYS A 92 -0.79 9.43 -20.03
C LYS A 92 -2.03 9.26 -19.13
N ALA A 93 -1.90 9.42 -17.84
CA ALA A 93 -3.03 9.35 -16.93
C ALA A 93 -3.98 10.55 -17.13
N CYS A 94 -5.28 10.31 -16.99
CA CYS A 94 -6.28 11.38 -17.02
C CYS A 94 -6.22 12.21 -15.74
N LYS A 95 -6.12 11.57 -14.58
CA LYS A 95 -6.00 12.21 -13.28
C LYS A 95 -5.06 11.43 -12.36
N ILE A 96 -4.49 12.14 -11.39
CA ILE A 96 -3.53 11.61 -10.42
C ILE A 96 -3.96 12.07 -9.04
N CYS A 97 -4.55 11.16 -8.28
CA CYS A 97 -4.93 11.38 -6.89
C CYS A 97 -3.69 11.24 -6.00
N VAL A 98 -3.43 12.22 -5.17
CA VAL A 98 -2.26 12.24 -4.29
C VAL A 98 -2.68 12.40 -2.82
N ALA A 99 -1.82 11.89 -1.91
CA ALA A 99 -2.06 11.96 -0.48
C ALA A 99 -1.30 13.10 0.21
N TYR A 100 -0.33 13.71 -0.45
CA TYR A 100 0.55 14.73 0.11
C TYR A 100 0.71 15.90 -0.85
N ASP A 101 0.98 17.09 -0.29
CA ASP A 101 1.33 18.29 -1.04
C ASP A 101 2.71 18.17 -1.69
N GLY A 102 3.01 19.06 -2.63
CA GLY A 102 4.29 19.18 -3.31
C GLY A 102 4.58 18.01 -4.26
N MET A 103 3.54 17.38 -4.80
CA MET A 103 3.67 16.27 -5.76
C MET A 103 3.87 16.74 -7.20
N GLU A 104 3.80 18.05 -7.47
CA GLU A 104 4.07 18.69 -8.76
C GLU A 104 5.51 18.44 -9.23
N LYS A 105 6.43 18.21 -8.32
CA LYS A 105 7.81 17.80 -8.61
C LYS A 105 7.92 16.43 -9.30
N PHE A 106 6.86 15.62 -9.26
CA PHE A 106 6.82 14.28 -9.85
C PHE A 106 5.78 14.13 -10.96
N PHE A 107 4.71 14.92 -10.93
CA PHE A 107 3.54 14.75 -11.77
C PHE A 107 3.13 16.08 -12.43
N PRO A 108 2.47 16.05 -13.61
CA PRO A 108 1.86 17.23 -14.19
C PRO A 108 0.84 17.88 -13.26
N ALA A 109 1.02 19.15 -12.93
CA ALA A 109 0.20 19.86 -11.94
C ALA A 109 -1.31 19.90 -12.30
N ASP A 110 -1.62 20.04 -13.60
CA ASP A 110 -2.99 20.06 -14.14
C ASP A 110 -3.76 18.74 -13.97
N LYS A 111 -3.06 17.65 -13.66
CA LYS A 111 -3.64 16.32 -13.46
C LYS A 111 -3.76 15.94 -11.99
N ILE A 112 -3.12 16.66 -11.08
CA ILE A 112 -3.10 16.36 -9.66
C ILE A 112 -4.44 16.71 -9.02
N ILE A 113 -4.93 15.80 -8.17
CA ILE A 113 -6.06 16.02 -7.28
C ILE A 113 -5.64 15.57 -5.87
N MET A 114 -5.70 16.46 -4.90
CA MET A 114 -5.47 16.14 -3.50
C MET A 114 -6.68 15.40 -2.94
N THR A 115 -6.54 14.09 -2.71
CA THR A 115 -7.63 13.24 -2.19
C THR A 115 -7.31 12.63 -0.82
N GLY A 116 -6.06 12.71 -0.38
CA GLY A 116 -5.60 11.91 0.75
C GLY A 116 -5.46 10.43 0.39
N ASN A 117 -5.13 9.62 1.39
CA ASN A 117 -5.13 8.16 1.27
C ASN A 117 -6.55 7.61 1.48
N PRO A 118 -6.99 6.62 0.69
CA PRO A 118 -8.28 5.97 0.92
C PRO A 118 -8.25 5.21 2.24
N VAL A 119 -9.12 5.60 3.17
CA VAL A 119 -9.28 4.99 4.49
C VAL A 119 -10.63 4.31 4.56
N ARG A 120 -10.69 3.15 5.22
CA ARG A 120 -11.94 2.42 5.42
C ARG A 120 -12.91 3.25 6.27
N GLN A 121 -14.15 3.39 5.79
CA GLN A 121 -15.17 4.22 6.45
C GLN A 121 -15.48 3.76 7.89
N ASN A 122 -15.40 2.46 8.18
CA ASN A 122 -15.63 1.94 9.52
C ASN A 122 -14.60 2.45 10.55
N LEU A 123 -13.39 2.84 10.12
CA LEU A 123 -12.40 3.47 11.00
C LEU A 123 -12.80 4.90 11.37
N LEU A 124 -13.40 5.61 10.42
CA LEU A 124 -13.89 6.98 10.64
C LEU A 124 -15.19 7.02 11.43
N ALA A 125 -16.01 5.99 11.28
CA ALA A 125 -17.30 5.85 11.99
C ALA A 125 -17.14 5.34 13.43
N ASN A 126 -15.98 4.81 13.81
CA ASN A 126 -15.74 4.33 15.16
C ASN A 126 -15.68 5.51 16.15
N LYS A 127 -16.67 5.59 17.05
CA LYS A 127 -16.79 6.61 18.10
C LYS A 127 -16.42 6.07 19.48
N GLN A 128 -15.78 4.91 19.56
CA GLN A 128 -15.35 4.30 20.81
C GLN A 128 -14.43 5.26 21.57
N SER A 129 -14.71 5.46 22.86
CA SER A 129 -13.86 6.29 23.73
C SER A 129 -12.51 5.61 23.98
N ARG A 130 -11.53 6.37 24.48
CA ARG A 130 -10.24 5.81 24.87
C ARG A 130 -10.41 4.77 25.99
N GLU A 131 -11.25 5.06 26.96
CA GLU A 131 -11.53 4.18 28.10
C GLU A 131 -12.13 2.85 27.64
N GLU A 132 -13.13 2.89 26.78
CA GLU A 132 -13.76 1.70 26.21
C GLU A 132 -12.77 0.89 25.38
N ALA A 133 -11.94 1.56 24.55
CA ALA A 133 -10.94 0.90 23.74
C ALA A 133 -9.86 0.19 24.60
N VAL A 134 -9.33 0.88 25.60
CA VAL A 134 -8.30 0.32 26.50
C VAL A 134 -8.87 -0.86 27.29
N THR A 135 -10.08 -0.72 27.80
CA THR A 135 -10.77 -1.78 28.57
C THR A 135 -11.06 -3.02 27.69
N SER A 136 -11.38 -2.82 26.39
CA SER A 136 -11.61 -3.95 25.46
C SER A 136 -10.38 -4.83 25.25
N PHE A 137 -9.17 -4.30 25.50
CA PHE A 137 -7.92 -5.06 25.52
C PHE A 137 -7.57 -5.65 26.89
N GLY A 138 -8.44 -5.48 27.89
CA GLY A 138 -8.19 -5.96 29.26
C GLY A 138 -7.20 -5.10 30.04
N PHE A 139 -6.96 -3.86 29.62
CA PHE A 139 -6.04 -2.93 30.26
C PHE A 139 -6.76 -1.91 31.15
N ASN A 140 -6.00 -1.30 32.06
CA ASN A 140 -6.49 -0.25 32.95
C ASN A 140 -6.53 1.10 32.22
N PRO A 141 -7.70 1.77 32.06
CA PRO A 141 -7.82 3.04 31.39
C PRO A 141 -7.11 4.21 32.11
N GLU A 142 -6.88 4.12 33.41
CA GLU A 142 -6.15 5.12 34.20
C GLU A 142 -4.64 5.14 33.91
N LYS A 143 -4.07 4.03 33.41
CA LYS A 143 -2.66 3.97 33.07
C LYS A 143 -2.36 4.53 31.70
N LYS A 144 -1.13 5.04 31.50
CA LYS A 144 -0.63 5.41 30.19
C LYS A 144 -0.51 4.16 29.31
N THR A 145 -1.09 4.22 28.10
CA THR A 145 -1.02 3.11 27.14
C THR A 145 -0.17 3.51 25.94
N ILE A 146 0.84 2.72 25.65
CA ILE A 146 1.68 2.88 24.46
C ILE A 146 1.28 1.82 23.44
N LEU A 147 0.83 2.28 22.26
CA LEU A 147 0.53 1.41 21.12
C LEU A 147 1.73 1.35 20.19
N ILE A 148 2.23 0.14 19.94
CA ILE A 148 3.37 -0.12 19.07
C ILE A 148 2.90 -0.90 17.84
N LEU A 149 3.06 -0.31 16.66
CA LEU A 149 2.61 -0.89 15.39
C LEU A 149 3.80 -1.13 14.46
N GLY A 150 4.02 -2.38 14.09
CA GLY A 150 5.05 -2.80 13.12
C GLY A 150 4.53 -2.97 11.67
N GLY A 151 3.28 -2.58 11.40
CA GLY A 151 2.61 -2.86 10.13
C GLY A 151 2.12 -4.30 10.01
N SER A 152 1.51 -4.65 8.88
CA SER A 152 0.77 -5.93 8.70
C SER A 152 1.63 -7.20 8.87
N LEU A 153 2.93 -7.11 8.64
CA LEU A 153 3.88 -8.22 8.79
C LEU A 153 4.74 -8.12 10.05
N GLY A 154 4.60 -7.03 10.82
CA GLY A 154 5.50 -6.67 11.89
C GLY A 154 6.79 -6.01 11.38
N ALA A 155 7.54 -5.40 12.29
CA ALA A 155 8.83 -4.76 11.99
C ALA A 155 9.93 -5.40 12.84
N ARG A 156 10.85 -6.12 12.19
CA ARG A 156 11.91 -6.87 12.87
C ARG A 156 12.72 -6.00 13.83
N THR A 157 13.16 -4.83 13.40
CA THR A 157 13.96 -3.92 14.22
C THR A 157 13.19 -3.45 15.45
N ILE A 158 11.92 -3.04 15.30
CA ILE A 158 11.06 -2.64 16.41
C ILE A 158 10.92 -3.80 17.41
N ASN A 159 10.59 -4.99 16.91
CA ASN A 159 10.43 -6.16 17.76
C ASN A 159 11.70 -6.51 18.55
N GLN A 160 12.84 -6.52 17.88
CA GLN A 160 14.13 -6.81 18.54
C GLN A 160 14.51 -5.76 19.58
N THR A 161 14.27 -4.47 19.30
CA THR A 161 14.53 -3.38 20.25
C THR A 161 13.65 -3.52 21.50
N LEU A 162 12.37 -3.84 21.33
CA LEU A 162 11.46 -4.01 22.46
C LEU A 162 11.78 -5.26 23.28
N ILE A 163 12.16 -6.36 22.64
CA ILE A 163 12.61 -7.57 23.33
C ILE A 163 13.85 -7.28 24.18
N ALA A 164 14.80 -6.54 23.63
CA ALA A 164 16.01 -6.15 24.37
C ALA A 164 15.71 -5.20 25.55
N ALA A 165 14.62 -4.44 25.50
CA ALA A 165 14.20 -3.51 26.54
C ALA A 165 13.14 -4.07 27.50
N LEU A 166 12.81 -5.37 27.44
CA LEU A 166 11.70 -5.98 28.20
C LEU A 166 11.82 -5.76 29.72
N ASP A 167 13.01 -5.85 30.29
CA ASP A 167 13.20 -5.67 31.74
C ASP A 167 12.92 -4.23 32.14
N THR A 168 13.35 -3.26 31.32
CA THR A 168 13.05 -1.83 31.53
C THR A 168 11.53 -1.58 31.41
N ILE A 169 10.88 -2.22 30.43
CA ILE A 169 9.42 -2.12 30.21
C ILE A 169 8.68 -2.67 31.42
N LYS A 170 9.05 -3.85 31.92
CA LYS A 170 8.42 -4.50 33.08
C LYS A 170 8.61 -3.71 34.37
N ALA A 171 9.73 -3.02 34.53
CA ALA A 171 10.00 -2.17 35.69
C ALA A 171 9.09 -0.93 35.79
N ASN A 172 8.47 -0.51 34.68
CA ASN A 172 7.58 0.66 34.61
C ASN A 172 6.10 0.24 34.79
N GLY A 173 5.69 0.02 36.05
CA GLY A 173 4.32 -0.41 36.39
C GLY A 173 3.19 0.56 36.02
N ASP A 174 3.49 1.84 35.78
CA ASP A 174 2.52 2.89 35.45
C ASP A 174 2.18 2.98 33.94
N ILE A 175 2.90 2.22 33.12
CA ILE A 175 2.74 2.22 31.68
C ILE A 175 2.35 0.79 31.24
N GLN A 176 1.41 0.72 30.32
CA GLN A 176 1.00 -0.53 29.68
C GLN A 176 1.20 -0.44 28.17
N PHE A 177 1.42 -1.60 27.52
CA PHE A 177 1.81 -1.66 26.14
C PHE A 177 0.88 -2.56 25.34
N ILE A 178 0.38 -2.05 24.20
CA ILE A 178 -0.27 -2.86 23.16
C ILE A 178 0.73 -2.99 22.01
N TRP A 179 1.20 -4.20 21.77
CA TRP A 179 2.26 -4.44 20.79
C TRP A 179 1.81 -5.38 19.68
N GLN A 180 1.72 -4.86 18.47
CA GLN A 180 1.44 -5.65 17.27
C GLN A 180 2.77 -6.13 16.67
N THR A 181 3.13 -7.37 16.98
CA THR A 181 4.41 -7.99 16.55
C THR A 181 4.43 -8.43 15.10
N GLY A 182 3.28 -8.81 14.55
CA GLY A 182 3.15 -9.51 13.26
C GLY A 182 3.18 -11.05 13.42
N LYS A 183 2.40 -11.74 12.59
CA LYS A 183 2.18 -13.20 12.71
C LYS A 183 3.45 -14.05 12.74
N ILE A 184 4.51 -13.64 12.03
CA ILE A 184 5.77 -14.38 11.93
C ILE A 184 6.66 -14.28 13.18
N TYR A 185 6.32 -13.37 14.12
CA TYR A 185 7.07 -13.14 15.35
C TYR A 185 6.34 -13.60 16.61
N ILE A 186 5.14 -14.17 16.47
CA ILE A 186 4.41 -14.80 17.57
C ILE A 186 4.90 -16.25 17.64
N GLN A 187 5.72 -16.54 18.63
CA GLN A 187 6.11 -17.90 19.04
C GLN A 187 5.70 -18.10 20.49
#